data_a090a40239825e2acba421f5793a15f6
#
_entry.id   a090a40239825e2acba421f5793a15f6
#
_cell.length_a   1.000
_cell.length_b   1.000
_cell.length_c   1.000
_cell.angle_alpha   90.00
_cell.angle_beta   90.00
_cell.angle_gamma   90.00
#
_symmetry.space_group_name_H-M   'P 1'
#
loop_
_entity.id
_entity.type
_entity.pdbx_description
1 polymer ?
#
loop_
_entity_poly.entity_id
_entity_poly.type
_entity_poly.pdbx_seq_one_letter_code
_entity_poly.pdbx_strand_id
1 'polypeptide(L)'
;MSEIIGITTDKQPLIKKLTEHNIINLTGESGSGKSTFAQNYNKDFIIVDTDVIFGNQQPTKIYEIELKDYFQSKYQDNFKTALYNNFDEIYDDILKYFSQEKRTIVIDSAQFRNIKNIRKLKGTVIILRTSIKNCLSRCIIRYHNNHPEATKQEVIDYANHKKEMLKSSKYLNDFIEKIIAL
;
A
#
# COMPACT_ATOMS: atom_id res chain seq x y z
N MET A 1 5.52 -11.20 22.66
CA MET A 1 4.05 -11.40 22.64
C MET A 1 3.46 -10.46 21.62
N SER A 2 2.79 -10.99 20.60
CA SER A 2 2.13 -10.17 19.57
C SER A 2 0.76 -9.72 20.11
N GLU A 3 0.60 -8.43 20.33
CA GLU A 3 -0.65 -7.86 20.80
C GLU A 3 -1.52 -7.49 19.59
N ILE A 4 -2.76 -8.02 19.53
CA ILE A 4 -3.75 -7.63 18.53
C ILE A 4 -4.50 -6.43 19.12
N ILE A 5 -4.24 -5.24 18.61
CA ILE A 5 -4.93 -4.03 19.00
C ILE A 5 -6.07 -3.77 18.01
N GLY A 6 -7.27 -4.24 18.38
CA GLY A 6 -8.54 -3.87 17.74
C GLY A 6 -8.95 -4.70 16.53
N ILE A 7 -9.76 -5.73 16.76
CA ILE A 7 -10.66 -6.30 15.76
C ILE A 7 -12.07 -5.80 16.09
N THR A 8 -12.57 -4.82 15.38
CA THR A 8 -14.00 -4.52 15.42
C THR A 8 -14.48 -4.03 14.06
N THR A 9 -15.48 -4.72 13.51
CA THR A 9 -16.39 -4.33 12.42
C THR A 9 -15.82 -3.54 11.23
N ASP A 10 -16.46 -3.63 10.08
CA ASP A 10 -16.14 -3.12 8.73
C ASP A 10 -15.60 -1.67 8.58
N LYS A 11 -15.27 -0.97 9.64
CA LYS A 11 -14.88 0.45 9.62
C LYS A 11 -13.60 0.78 10.37
N GLN A 12 -13.01 -0.16 11.10
CA GLN A 12 -11.77 0.10 11.84
C GLN A 12 -10.57 -0.61 11.20
N PRO A 13 -9.37 0.01 11.22
CA PRO A 13 -8.17 -0.64 10.74
C PRO A 13 -7.85 -1.87 11.59
N LEU A 14 -7.38 -2.94 10.95
CA LEU A 14 -6.70 -4.02 11.63
C LEU A 14 -5.27 -3.58 11.89
N ILE A 15 -4.86 -3.57 13.17
CA ILE A 15 -3.51 -3.20 13.59
C ILE A 15 -2.89 -4.40 14.31
N LYS A 16 -1.75 -4.87 13.83
CA LYS A 16 -0.98 -5.93 14.49
C LYS A 16 0.49 -5.56 14.59
N LYS A 17 1.01 -5.50 15.82
CA LYS A 17 2.43 -5.34 16.10
C LYS A 17 3.11 -6.71 16.02
N LEU A 18 4.08 -6.85 15.11
CA LEU A 18 4.83 -8.08 14.91
C LEU A 18 6.16 -8.06 15.66
N THR A 19 6.87 -6.94 15.60
CA THR A 19 8.21 -6.76 16.19
C THR A 19 8.41 -5.33 16.69
N GLU A 20 9.43 -5.12 17.52
CA GLU A 20 9.85 -3.80 18.05
C GLU A 20 10.70 -3.02 17.03
N HIS A 21 10.18 -2.75 15.84
CA HIS A 21 10.83 -1.93 14.83
C HIS A 21 10.01 -0.67 14.55
N ASN A 22 10.68 0.43 14.22
CA ASN A 22 10.04 1.68 13.79
C ASN A 22 9.57 1.59 12.33
N ILE A 23 8.80 0.55 12.02
CA ILE A 23 8.29 0.27 10.68
C ILE A 23 6.78 0.06 10.80
N ILE A 24 6.04 0.73 9.91
CA ILE A 24 4.60 0.56 9.73
C ILE A 24 4.35 0.08 8.30
N ASN A 25 3.79 -1.11 8.16
CA ASN A 25 3.36 -1.69 6.90
C ASN A 25 1.89 -1.34 6.71
N LEU A 26 1.61 -0.33 5.88
CA LEU A 26 0.27 0.18 5.63
C LEU A 26 -0.30 -0.40 4.34
N THR A 27 -1.42 -1.12 4.43
CA THR A 27 -2.08 -1.70 3.27
C THR A 27 -3.60 -1.56 3.31
N GLY A 28 -4.26 -1.94 2.25
CA GLY A 28 -5.71 -1.87 2.07
C GLY A 28 -6.07 -1.71 0.59
N GLU A 29 -7.34 -1.82 0.28
CA GLU A 29 -7.83 -1.68 -1.09
C GLU A 29 -7.62 -0.27 -1.66
N SER A 30 -7.66 -0.18 -3.00
CA SER A 30 -7.66 1.13 -3.68
C SER A 30 -8.86 1.95 -3.20
N GLY A 31 -8.62 3.20 -2.82
CA GLY A 31 -9.66 4.06 -2.25
C GLY A 31 -9.96 3.82 -0.76
N SER A 32 -9.24 2.92 -0.08
CA SER A 32 -9.42 2.69 1.37
C SER A 32 -8.99 3.86 2.25
N GLY A 33 -8.21 4.80 1.72
CA GLY A 33 -7.73 5.99 2.43
C GLY A 33 -6.32 5.87 2.99
N LYS A 34 -5.48 4.95 2.48
CA LYS A 34 -4.09 4.77 2.92
C LYS A 34 -3.29 6.06 2.92
N SER A 35 -3.26 6.77 1.80
CA SER A 35 -2.47 8.01 1.68
C SER A 35 -2.96 9.10 2.64
N THR A 36 -4.28 9.22 2.84
CA THR A 36 -4.84 10.13 3.84
C THR A 36 -4.45 9.73 5.26
N PHE A 37 -4.49 8.43 5.55
CA PHE A 37 -4.07 7.91 6.84
C PHE A 37 -2.59 8.21 7.09
N ALA A 38 -1.72 7.91 6.12
CA ALA A 38 -0.29 8.17 6.23
C ALA A 38 0.04 9.67 6.44
N GLN A 39 -0.63 10.56 5.72
CA GLN A 39 -0.45 12.02 5.85
C GLN A 39 -0.90 12.59 7.20
N ASN A 40 -1.91 11.98 7.83
CA ASN A 40 -2.45 12.46 9.10
C ASN A 40 -1.73 11.90 10.32
N TYR A 41 -0.87 10.90 10.14
CA TYR A 41 -0.39 10.12 11.28
C TYR A 41 0.77 10.75 12.03
N ASN A 42 1.65 11.46 11.43
CA ASN A 42 2.65 12.31 12.09
C ASN A 42 3.59 12.97 11.07
N LYS A 43 3.95 14.24 11.29
CA LYS A 43 4.86 14.98 10.41
C LYS A 43 6.31 14.43 10.42
N ASP A 44 6.66 13.65 11.43
CA ASP A 44 8.02 13.11 11.61
C ASP A 44 8.23 11.73 10.96
N PHE A 45 7.20 11.17 10.30
CA PHE A 45 7.34 9.88 9.63
C PHE A 45 7.89 10.03 8.22
N ILE A 46 8.67 9.03 7.79
CA ILE A 46 9.06 8.86 6.39
C ILE A 46 8.02 7.97 5.73
N ILE A 47 7.30 8.52 4.76
CA ILE A 47 6.27 7.77 4.02
C ILE A 47 6.86 7.32 2.69
N VAL A 48 7.01 6.02 2.52
CA VAL A 48 7.47 5.35 1.30
C VAL A 48 6.24 4.82 0.57
N ASP A 49 5.76 5.58 -0.42
CA ASP A 49 4.62 5.19 -1.26
C ASP A 49 5.13 4.41 -2.49
N THR A 50 4.80 3.12 -2.55
CA THR A 50 5.24 2.27 -3.66
C THR A 50 4.59 2.65 -4.99
N ASP A 51 3.41 3.29 -4.99
CA ASP A 51 2.76 3.77 -6.21
C ASP A 51 3.49 5.01 -6.78
N VAL A 52 4.20 5.79 -5.96
CA VAL A 52 5.09 6.88 -6.41
C VAL A 52 6.38 6.31 -7.01
N ILE A 53 6.98 5.31 -6.36
CA ILE A 53 8.25 4.73 -6.80
C ILE A 53 8.08 3.95 -8.10
N PHE A 54 7.08 3.06 -8.19
CA PHE A 54 6.89 2.14 -9.32
C PHE A 54 5.86 2.61 -10.35
N GLY A 55 5.06 3.63 -10.02
CA GLY A 55 4.02 4.16 -10.88
C GLY A 55 4.46 5.33 -11.76
N ASN A 56 3.46 5.98 -12.35
CA ASN A 56 3.66 7.14 -13.23
C ASN A 56 3.72 8.48 -12.47
N GLN A 57 3.55 8.46 -11.15
CA GLN A 57 3.64 9.67 -10.34
C GLN A 57 5.08 10.16 -10.29
N GLN A 58 5.23 11.49 -10.29
CA GLN A 58 6.57 12.08 -10.15
C GLN A 58 6.96 12.07 -8.66
N PRO A 59 8.11 11.46 -8.31
CA PRO A 59 8.62 11.53 -6.96
C PRO A 59 9.03 12.98 -6.63
N THR A 60 8.77 13.39 -5.39
CA THR A 60 9.06 14.74 -4.92
C THR A 60 10.12 14.78 -3.83
N LYS A 61 10.37 13.66 -3.16
CA LYS A 61 11.35 13.55 -2.08
C LYS A 61 12.60 12.85 -2.58
N ILE A 62 13.75 13.23 -2.04
CA ILE A 62 15.05 12.71 -2.46
C ILE A 62 15.06 11.17 -2.42
N TYR A 63 14.63 10.57 -1.32
CA TYR A 63 14.62 9.11 -1.18
C TYR A 63 13.65 8.41 -2.15
N GLU A 64 12.56 9.07 -2.57
CA GLU A 64 11.64 8.52 -3.58
C GLU A 64 12.34 8.48 -4.96
N ILE A 65 13.12 9.52 -5.28
CA ILE A 65 13.91 9.60 -6.52
C ILE A 65 14.99 8.51 -6.50
N GLU A 66 15.78 8.46 -5.43
CA GLU A 66 16.89 7.49 -5.30
C GLU A 66 16.41 6.04 -5.35
N LEU A 67 15.31 5.71 -4.65
CA LEU A 67 14.70 4.38 -4.71
C LEU A 67 14.15 4.05 -6.10
N LYS A 68 13.52 5.01 -6.78
CA LYS A 68 13.00 4.84 -8.13
C LYS A 68 14.15 4.53 -9.11
N ASP A 69 15.21 5.32 -9.08
CA ASP A 69 16.39 5.15 -9.94
C ASP A 69 17.08 3.80 -9.66
N TYR A 70 17.21 3.44 -8.39
CA TYR A 70 17.76 2.14 -7.98
C TYR A 70 16.93 0.98 -8.55
N PHE A 71 15.62 0.99 -8.37
CA PHE A 71 14.77 -0.09 -8.85
C PHE A 71 14.63 -0.10 -10.37
N GLN A 72 14.65 1.05 -11.05
CA GLN A 72 14.70 1.12 -12.51
C GLN A 72 15.99 0.47 -13.06
N SER A 73 17.12 0.77 -12.45
CA SER A 73 18.40 0.15 -12.81
C SER A 73 18.40 -1.36 -12.54
N LYS A 74 17.84 -1.79 -11.40
CA LYS A 74 17.82 -3.20 -10.99
C LYS A 74 16.89 -4.06 -11.86
N TYR A 75 15.70 -3.57 -12.18
CA TYR A 75 14.67 -4.35 -12.88
C TYR A 75 14.54 -4.04 -14.36
N GLN A 76 15.11 -2.94 -14.84
CA GLN A 76 15.16 -2.54 -16.26
C GLN A 76 13.77 -2.69 -16.94
N ASP A 77 13.66 -3.50 -17.98
CA ASP A 77 12.42 -3.71 -18.74
C ASP A 77 11.29 -4.30 -17.88
N ASN A 78 11.63 -4.97 -16.78
CA ASN A 78 10.67 -5.57 -15.84
C ASN A 78 10.22 -4.61 -14.72
N PHE A 79 10.69 -3.35 -14.71
CA PHE A 79 10.41 -2.39 -13.65
C PHE A 79 8.91 -2.26 -13.31
N LYS A 80 8.05 -2.15 -14.32
CA LYS A 80 6.59 -1.99 -14.13
C LYS A 80 5.92 -3.18 -13.45
N THR A 81 6.45 -4.38 -13.65
CA THR A 81 5.91 -5.63 -13.09
C THR A 81 6.65 -6.09 -11.85
N ALA A 82 7.81 -5.48 -11.55
CA ALA A 82 8.67 -5.87 -10.44
C ALA A 82 7.94 -5.84 -9.09
N LEU A 83 7.13 -4.79 -8.87
CA LEU A 83 6.37 -4.63 -7.63
C LEU A 83 5.41 -5.80 -7.35
N TYR A 84 4.89 -6.45 -8.39
CA TYR A 84 4.00 -7.61 -8.26
C TYR A 84 4.78 -8.91 -8.08
N ASN A 85 5.88 -9.07 -8.81
CA ASN A 85 6.61 -10.33 -8.91
C ASN A 85 7.68 -10.50 -7.84
N ASN A 86 8.26 -9.39 -7.37
CA ASN A 86 9.47 -9.34 -6.52
C ASN A 86 9.24 -8.58 -5.21
N PHE A 87 8.00 -8.53 -4.69
CA PHE A 87 7.66 -7.68 -3.54
C PHE A 87 8.50 -7.99 -2.30
N ASP A 88 8.81 -9.25 -2.02
CA ASP A 88 9.67 -9.64 -0.89
C ASP A 88 11.07 -9.02 -0.96
N GLU A 89 11.65 -8.99 -2.14
CA GLU A 89 12.98 -8.42 -2.39
C GLU A 89 12.96 -6.89 -2.33
N ILE A 90 11.93 -6.28 -2.93
CA ILE A 90 11.71 -4.83 -2.87
C ILE A 90 11.53 -4.37 -1.44
N TYR A 91 10.78 -5.11 -0.64
CA TYR A 91 10.59 -4.82 0.77
C TYR A 91 11.92 -4.86 1.54
N ASP A 92 12.73 -5.91 1.33
CA ASP A 92 14.06 -6.04 1.95
C ASP A 92 14.99 -4.88 1.54
N ASP A 93 14.98 -4.48 0.27
CA ASP A 93 15.79 -3.36 -0.24
C ASP A 93 15.35 -2.01 0.37
N ILE A 94 14.06 -1.76 0.50
CA ILE A 94 13.54 -0.56 1.18
C ILE A 94 14.02 -0.55 2.64
N LEU A 95 13.91 -1.65 3.36
CA LEU A 95 14.37 -1.73 4.75
C LEU A 95 15.88 -1.52 4.85
N LYS A 96 16.66 -2.04 3.91
CA LYS A 96 18.10 -1.86 3.85
C LYS A 96 18.47 -0.40 3.60
N TYR A 97 17.78 0.27 2.67
CA TYR A 97 17.99 1.69 2.38
C TYR A 97 17.81 2.55 3.64
N PHE A 98 16.79 2.28 4.44
CA PHE A 98 16.50 3.01 5.68
C PHE A 98 17.10 2.39 6.93
N SER A 99 18.08 1.50 6.82
CA SER A 99 18.63 0.75 7.97
C SER A 99 19.25 1.62 9.08
N GLN A 100 19.69 2.84 8.75
CA GLN A 100 20.27 3.80 9.70
C GLN A 100 19.26 4.89 10.12
N GLU A 101 18.06 4.87 9.60
CA GLU A 101 17.05 5.86 9.91
C GLU A 101 16.42 5.59 11.29
N LYS A 102 16.32 6.63 12.11
CA LYS A 102 15.74 6.54 13.47
C LYS A 102 14.24 6.89 13.51
N ARG A 103 13.78 7.63 12.50
CA ARG A 103 12.35 7.97 12.38
C ARG A 103 11.54 6.75 11.99
N THR A 104 10.25 6.78 12.24
CA THR A 104 9.32 5.73 11.80
C THR A 104 9.18 5.76 10.28
N ILE A 105 9.35 4.60 9.65
CA ILE A 105 9.15 4.38 8.22
C ILE A 105 7.77 3.80 8.01
N VAL A 106 6.94 4.48 7.23
CA VAL A 106 5.63 3.98 6.78
C VAL A 106 5.76 3.51 5.34
N ILE A 107 5.66 2.22 5.10
CA ILE A 107 5.62 1.65 3.75
C ILE A 107 4.15 1.53 3.35
N ASP A 108 3.70 2.44 2.46
CA ASP A 108 2.34 2.42 1.89
C ASP A 108 2.35 1.59 0.61
N SER A 109 1.70 0.43 0.65
CA SER A 109 1.60 -0.45 -0.51
C SER A 109 0.33 -1.30 -0.49
N ALA A 110 -0.37 -1.35 -1.62
CA ALA A 110 -1.41 -2.35 -1.84
C ALA A 110 -0.82 -3.75 -2.09
N GLN A 111 0.49 -3.86 -2.33
CA GLN A 111 1.14 -5.10 -2.75
C GLN A 111 1.63 -5.98 -1.60
N PHE A 112 1.43 -5.59 -0.34
CA PHE A 112 1.68 -6.48 0.79
C PHE A 112 0.99 -7.84 0.66
N ARG A 113 -0.17 -7.88 -0.02
CA ARG A 113 -0.87 -9.12 -0.39
C ARG A 113 -0.03 -10.09 -1.23
N ASN A 114 0.98 -9.61 -1.95
CA ASN A 114 1.87 -10.41 -2.80
C ASN A 114 3.12 -10.89 -2.06
N ILE A 115 3.28 -10.56 -0.78
CA ILE A 115 4.41 -11.05 -0.01
C ILE A 115 4.34 -12.57 0.12
N LYS A 116 5.40 -13.25 -0.29
CA LYS A 116 5.48 -14.71 -0.27
C LYS A 116 5.83 -15.22 1.13
N ASN A 117 6.80 -14.55 1.77
CA ASN A 117 7.22 -14.89 3.13
C ASN A 117 6.76 -13.82 4.14
N ILE A 118 5.56 -14.02 4.68
CA ILE A 118 4.96 -13.07 5.63
C ILE A 118 5.78 -12.85 6.91
N ARG A 119 6.62 -13.82 7.28
CA ARG A 119 7.52 -13.70 8.46
C ARG A 119 8.65 -12.71 8.27
N LYS A 120 8.87 -12.22 7.04
CA LYS A 120 9.80 -11.11 6.76
C LYS A 120 9.29 -9.77 7.25
N LEU A 121 7.97 -9.60 7.40
CA LEU A 121 7.39 -8.34 7.86
C LEU A 121 7.89 -7.98 9.25
N LYS A 122 8.35 -6.75 9.40
CA LYS A 122 8.85 -6.18 10.66
C LYS A 122 7.97 -5.01 11.09
N GLY A 123 7.97 -4.72 12.39
CA GLY A 123 7.24 -3.60 12.95
C GLY A 123 5.74 -3.86 13.04
N THR A 124 4.93 -2.88 12.69
CA THR A 124 3.48 -2.92 12.81
C THR A 124 2.82 -3.05 11.45
N VAL A 125 1.84 -3.93 11.32
CA VAL A 125 0.98 -4.02 10.13
C VAL A 125 -0.33 -3.31 10.41
N ILE A 126 -0.69 -2.39 9.52
CA ILE A 126 -1.98 -1.66 9.55
C ILE A 126 -2.72 -1.96 8.26
N ILE A 127 -3.89 -2.57 8.36
CA ILE A 127 -4.75 -2.89 7.23
C ILE A 127 -6.00 -2.02 7.31
N LEU A 128 -6.13 -1.11 6.34
CA LEU A 128 -7.32 -0.26 6.25
C LEU A 128 -8.46 -1.00 5.55
N ARG A 129 -9.53 -1.22 6.29
CA ARG A 129 -10.76 -1.85 5.81
C ARG A 129 -11.80 -0.78 5.56
N THR A 130 -12.27 -0.70 4.32
CA THR A 130 -13.28 0.27 3.90
C THR A 130 -14.29 -0.45 3.01
N SER A 131 -15.58 -0.14 3.15
CA SER A 131 -16.61 -0.78 2.34
C SER A 131 -16.34 -0.57 0.84
N ILE A 132 -16.67 -1.57 0.02
CA ILE A 132 -16.53 -1.51 -1.44
C ILE A 132 -17.20 -0.24 -2.01
N LYS A 133 -18.38 0.10 -1.48
CA LYS A 133 -19.12 1.31 -1.88
C LYS A 133 -18.26 2.57 -1.68
N ASN A 134 -17.63 2.74 -0.52
CA ASN A 134 -16.82 3.91 -0.21
C ASN A 134 -15.50 3.92 -1.01
N CYS A 135 -14.87 2.76 -1.17
CA CYS A 135 -13.68 2.62 -2.03
C CYS A 135 -14.00 3.02 -3.46
N LEU A 136 -15.09 2.50 -4.01
CA LEU A 136 -15.53 2.77 -5.37
C LEU A 136 -15.87 4.24 -5.59
N SER A 137 -16.65 4.86 -4.69
CA SER A 137 -16.95 6.29 -4.74
C SER A 137 -15.67 7.15 -4.84
N ARG A 138 -14.71 6.89 -3.97
CA ARG A 138 -13.44 7.65 -3.96
C ARG A 138 -12.62 7.42 -5.23
N CYS A 139 -12.63 6.19 -5.76
CA CYS A 139 -11.96 5.89 -7.03
C CYS A 139 -12.60 6.63 -8.21
N ILE A 140 -13.93 6.69 -8.27
CA ILE A 140 -14.66 7.40 -9.33
C ILE A 140 -14.37 8.90 -9.26
N ILE A 141 -14.46 9.50 -8.08
CA ILE A 141 -14.16 10.93 -7.89
C ILE A 141 -12.73 11.24 -8.34
N ARG A 142 -11.74 10.41 -7.96
CA ARG A 142 -10.35 10.58 -8.38
C ARG A 142 -10.20 10.43 -9.89
N TYR A 143 -10.86 9.45 -10.49
CA TYR A 143 -10.84 9.26 -11.94
C TYR A 143 -11.36 10.49 -12.68
N HIS A 144 -12.51 11.01 -12.26
CA HIS A 144 -13.11 12.20 -12.85
C HIS A 144 -12.23 13.44 -12.69
N ASN A 145 -11.60 13.63 -11.52
CA ASN A 145 -10.70 14.76 -11.29
C ASN A 145 -9.43 14.70 -12.16
N ASN A 146 -8.95 13.49 -12.46
CA ASN A 146 -7.76 13.28 -13.29
C ASN A 146 -8.09 13.26 -14.79
N HIS A 147 -9.36 13.07 -15.16
CA HIS A 147 -9.86 13.00 -16.53
C HIS A 147 -11.14 13.84 -16.65
N PRO A 148 -11.04 15.18 -16.53
CA PRO A 148 -12.22 16.06 -16.58
C PRO A 148 -12.93 16.02 -17.93
N GLU A 149 -12.21 15.59 -18.98
CA GLU A 149 -12.72 15.39 -20.34
C GLU A 149 -13.46 14.05 -20.54
N ALA A 150 -13.41 13.15 -19.56
CA ALA A 150 -13.99 11.81 -19.70
C ALA A 150 -15.51 11.87 -19.92
N THR A 151 -15.98 11.14 -20.91
CA THR A 151 -17.39 10.98 -21.18
C THR A 151 -18.09 10.20 -20.06
N LYS A 152 -19.41 10.36 -19.96
CA LYS A 152 -20.22 9.61 -19.00
C LYS A 152 -20.04 8.09 -19.16
N GLN A 153 -19.89 7.60 -20.39
CA GLN A 153 -19.70 6.17 -20.65
C GLN A 153 -18.34 5.68 -20.11
N GLU A 154 -17.25 6.42 -20.33
CA GLU A 154 -15.92 6.07 -19.81
C GLU A 154 -15.92 6.02 -18.28
N VAL A 155 -16.59 6.94 -17.61
CA VAL A 155 -16.74 6.92 -16.14
C VAL A 155 -17.50 5.68 -15.67
N ILE A 156 -18.57 5.28 -16.39
CA ILE A 156 -19.36 4.07 -16.08
C ILE A 156 -18.49 2.82 -16.27
N ASP A 157 -17.74 2.73 -17.37
CA ASP A 157 -16.89 1.59 -17.69
C ASP A 157 -15.76 1.44 -16.66
N TYR A 158 -15.11 2.56 -16.30
CA TYR A 158 -14.16 2.59 -15.20
C TYR A 158 -14.76 2.11 -13.88
N ALA A 159 -15.97 2.61 -13.53
CA ALA A 159 -16.64 2.24 -12.29
C ALA A 159 -16.98 0.74 -12.24
N ASN A 160 -17.47 0.17 -13.35
CA ASN A 160 -17.79 -1.25 -13.46
C ASN A 160 -16.52 -2.11 -13.31
N HIS A 161 -15.46 -1.78 -14.06
CA HIS A 161 -14.18 -2.47 -13.96
C HIS A 161 -13.62 -2.42 -12.52
N LYS A 162 -13.62 -1.23 -11.90
CA LYS A 162 -13.13 -1.05 -10.53
C LYS A 162 -13.94 -1.81 -9.50
N LYS A 163 -15.25 -1.85 -9.68
CA LYS A 163 -16.18 -2.61 -8.81
C LYS A 163 -15.86 -4.10 -8.83
N GLU A 164 -15.62 -4.68 -10.01
CA GLU A 164 -15.25 -6.10 -10.12
C GLU A 164 -13.87 -6.36 -9.49
N MET A 165 -12.90 -5.48 -9.67
CA MET A 165 -11.61 -5.59 -8.99
C MET A 165 -11.75 -5.57 -7.46
N LEU A 166 -12.59 -4.69 -6.91
CA LEU A 166 -12.82 -4.60 -5.46
C LEU A 166 -13.59 -5.80 -4.90
N LYS A 167 -14.50 -6.40 -5.69
CA LYS A 167 -15.18 -7.64 -5.30
C LYS A 167 -14.24 -8.84 -5.26
N SER A 168 -13.24 -8.87 -6.11
CA SER A 168 -12.25 -9.95 -6.16
C SER A 168 -11.16 -9.84 -5.08
N SER A 169 -11.42 -9.12 -3.99
CA SER A 169 -10.45 -8.85 -2.91
C SER A 169 -10.07 -10.07 -2.05
N LYS A 170 -10.24 -11.28 -2.60
CA LYS A 170 -9.79 -12.54 -1.99
C LYS A 170 -8.35 -12.43 -1.46
N TYR A 171 -7.46 -11.81 -2.22
CA TYR A 171 -6.05 -11.66 -1.83
C TYR A 171 -5.84 -10.82 -0.56
N LEU A 172 -6.66 -9.79 -0.33
CA LEU A 172 -6.57 -9.01 0.92
C LEU A 172 -7.06 -9.83 2.11
N ASN A 173 -8.14 -10.61 1.94
CA ASN A 173 -8.65 -11.50 2.98
C ASN A 173 -7.64 -12.60 3.33
N ASP A 174 -7.05 -13.25 2.31
CA ASP A 174 -5.99 -14.25 2.51
C ASP A 174 -4.77 -13.65 3.24
N PHE A 175 -4.42 -12.40 2.96
CA PHE A 175 -3.36 -11.69 3.66
C PHE A 175 -3.75 -11.40 5.12
N ILE A 176 -4.98 -10.95 5.36
CA ILE A 176 -5.51 -10.73 6.72
C ILE A 176 -5.44 -12.01 7.56
N GLU A 177 -5.92 -13.13 7.01
CA GLU A 177 -5.87 -14.43 7.69
C GLU A 177 -4.43 -14.84 8.05
N LYS A 178 -3.49 -14.66 7.13
CA LYS A 178 -2.07 -14.93 7.39
C LYS A 178 -1.49 -14.03 8.48
N ILE A 179 -1.86 -12.74 8.51
CA ILE A 179 -1.40 -11.79 9.54
C ILE A 179 -1.99 -12.15 10.91
N ILE A 180 -3.25 -12.57 10.96
CA ILE A 180 -3.90 -12.97 12.22
C ILE A 180 -3.24 -14.24 12.79
N ALA A 181 -2.82 -15.16 11.92
CA ALA A 181 -2.21 -16.43 12.29
C ALA A 181 -0.74 -16.32 12.79
N LEU A 182 -0.08 -15.17 12.62
CA LEU A 182 1.25 -14.88 13.17
C LEU A 182 1.17 -14.53 14.65
#